data_0823071e6a9933c0f83aa15675369a2f
#
_entry.id   0823071e6a9933c0f83aa15675369a2f
#
_cell.length_a   1.000
_cell.length_b   1.000
_cell.length_c   1.000
_cell.angle_alpha   90.00
_cell.angle_beta   90.00
_cell.angle_gamma   90.00
#
_symmetry.space_group_name_H-M   'P 1'
#
loop_
_entity.id
_entity.type
_entity.pdbx_description
1 polymer ?
#
loop_
_entity_poly.entity_id
_entity_poly.type
_entity_poly.pdbx_seq_one_letter_code
_entity_poly.pdbx_strand_id
1 'polypeptide(L)'
;RDVAPSRGLGDVYKRQDIIFTEHERIEVIPMSEKITVVALGHRALGTTLPEQKIATKKAAKAVADLVEAGNRVVISHSNGPQVGMIHTAMNEFGKTHPDYTFAPMSVCSAMSQGYIGYDLQTAIRAELISRGIYKPVATILTQVVIDPYDDAFAEPEKIIGRVLTEEEAETEESKGNFVTKLADGTYKRILAAPKPQKIVELETIRTLVDAGQVVIAAGGGGIPVLPQNEELKGASAVIEKDLTSGLMAEMLNADMLMILTSVENVSINYGTPDEKPLEHITVADAKKYIAEGQFGENSMLPKMEAAVSFLEKGIGRTAVITSIDSALAGFQGKTGTIIE
;
A
#
# COMPACT_ATOMS: atom_id res chain seq x y z
N ARG A 1 42.89 -11.17 -39.43
CA ARG A 1 41.85 -11.73 -38.54
C ARG A 1 40.80 -10.69 -38.42
N ASP A 2 39.73 -10.87 -39.20
CA ASP A 2 38.60 -9.95 -39.29
C ASP A 2 37.70 -10.13 -38.06
N VAL A 3 37.53 -9.06 -37.34
CA VAL A 3 36.52 -8.97 -36.27
C VAL A 3 35.26 -8.46 -36.92
N ALA A 4 34.23 -9.30 -36.98
CA ALA A 4 32.91 -8.91 -37.48
C ALA A 4 32.29 -7.82 -36.57
N PRO A 5 31.69 -6.76 -37.12
CA PRO A 5 31.07 -5.73 -36.34
C PRO A 5 29.79 -6.28 -35.68
N SER A 6 29.68 -6.05 -34.37
CA SER A 6 28.46 -6.33 -33.61
C SER A 6 27.29 -5.59 -34.23
N ARG A 7 26.25 -6.33 -34.65
CA ARG A 7 24.98 -5.75 -35.08
C ARG A 7 24.33 -5.08 -33.88
N GLY A 8 24.30 -3.76 -33.91
CA GLY A 8 23.81 -2.93 -32.84
C GLY A 8 22.29 -3.11 -32.60
N LEU A 9 21.91 -2.96 -31.37
CA LEU A 9 20.53 -2.87 -30.84
C LEU A 9 19.69 -1.74 -31.47
N GLY A 10 20.18 -1.10 -32.54
CA GLY A 10 19.53 0.05 -33.18
C GLY A 10 18.28 -0.27 -34.04
N ASP A 11 18.07 -1.53 -34.45
CA ASP A 11 17.00 -1.87 -35.39
C ASP A 11 15.65 -2.26 -34.73
N VAL A 12 15.61 -2.39 -33.42
CA VAL A 12 14.36 -2.72 -32.69
C VAL A 12 13.52 -1.48 -32.40
N TYR A 13 14.12 -0.28 -32.44
CA TYR A 13 13.42 0.98 -32.08
C TYR A 13 12.83 1.75 -33.29
N LYS A 14 12.97 1.26 -34.51
CA LYS A 14 12.54 1.98 -35.71
C LYS A 14 11.09 1.75 -36.15
N ARG A 15 10.21 1.17 -35.30
CA ARG A 15 8.80 0.95 -35.65
C ARG A 15 7.80 1.36 -34.59
N GLN A 16 8.03 2.46 -33.89
CA GLN A 16 6.96 3.16 -33.17
C GLN A 16 7.28 4.66 -33.18
N ASP A 17 7.05 5.32 -34.32
CA ASP A 17 6.82 6.75 -34.33
C ASP A 17 5.49 7.00 -33.61
N ILE A 18 5.56 7.22 -32.29
CA ILE A 18 4.44 7.81 -31.56
C ILE A 18 4.44 9.28 -31.98
N ILE A 19 3.65 9.58 -33.01
CA ILE A 19 3.32 10.95 -33.40
C ILE A 19 2.48 11.53 -32.27
N PHE A 20 3.08 12.39 -31.43
CA PHE A 20 2.34 13.28 -30.57
C PHE A 20 1.71 14.36 -31.48
N THR A 21 0.50 14.13 -31.92
CA THR A 21 -0.31 15.22 -32.50
C THR A 21 -0.83 16.06 -31.37
N GLU A 22 -0.32 17.29 -31.26
CA GLU A 22 -0.91 18.35 -30.45
C GLU A 22 -2.36 18.61 -30.94
N HIS A 23 -3.26 18.78 -29.95
CA HIS A 23 -4.63 19.29 -30.10
C HIS A 23 -5.71 18.34 -30.58
N GLU A 24 -6.10 17.37 -29.78
CA GLU A 24 -7.52 17.08 -29.63
C GLU A 24 -7.96 17.48 -28.21
N ARG A 25 -8.79 18.51 -28.13
CA ARG A 25 -9.54 18.83 -26.91
C ARG A 25 -10.51 17.68 -26.69
N ILE A 26 -10.16 16.80 -25.73
CA ILE A 26 -11.08 15.78 -25.23
C ILE A 26 -12.22 16.55 -24.56
N GLU A 27 -13.43 16.44 -25.08
CA GLU A 27 -14.64 16.88 -24.40
C GLU A 27 -14.74 16.10 -23.09
N VAL A 28 -14.52 16.81 -21.99
CA VAL A 28 -14.66 16.27 -20.64
C VAL A 28 -16.15 16.07 -20.43
N ILE A 29 -16.62 14.84 -20.54
CA ILE A 29 -17.93 14.44 -20.02
C ILE A 29 -17.87 14.69 -18.51
N PRO A 30 -18.78 15.50 -17.94
CA PRO A 30 -18.81 15.71 -16.48
C PRO A 30 -19.34 14.42 -15.82
N MET A 31 -18.45 13.50 -15.54
CA MET A 31 -18.76 12.35 -14.71
C MET A 31 -18.65 12.78 -13.24
N SER A 32 -19.47 12.19 -12.39
CA SER A 32 -19.39 12.32 -10.93
C SER A 32 -17.94 12.06 -10.50
N GLU A 33 -17.22 13.13 -10.20
CA GLU A 33 -15.77 13.12 -9.89
C GLU A 33 -15.48 12.58 -8.50
N LYS A 34 -16.00 11.40 -8.18
CA LYS A 34 -15.77 10.76 -6.88
C LYS A 34 -14.30 10.41 -6.71
N ILE A 35 -13.77 10.72 -5.54
CA ILE A 35 -12.42 10.29 -5.14
C ILE A 35 -12.55 8.94 -4.44
N THR A 36 -11.85 7.94 -4.98
CA THR A 36 -11.75 6.62 -4.36
C THR A 36 -10.31 6.34 -3.95
N VAL A 37 -10.07 6.12 -2.67
CA VAL A 37 -8.80 5.62 -2.16
C VAL A 37 -8.84 4.11 -2.13
N VAL A 38 -7.91 3.47 -2.85
CA VAL A 38 -7.79 2.02 -3.00
C VAL A 38 -6.58 1.52 -2.23
N ALA A 39 -6.80 0.70 -1.22
CA ALA A 39 -5.75 0.08 -0.41
C ALA A 39 -5.49 -1.35 -0.88
N LEU A 40 -4.37 -1.57 -1.60
CA LEU A 40 -3.98 -2.89 -2.09
C LEU A 40 -3.32 -3.72 -0.97
N GLY A 41 -3.93 -4.84 -0.60
CA GLY A 41 -3.42 -5.76 0.40
C GLY A 41 -2.16 -6.52 -0.04
N HIS A 42 -1.50 -7.17 0.90
CA HIS A 42 -0.26 -7.92 0.68
C HIS A 42 -0.37 -9.00 -0.43
N ARG A 43 -1.45 -9.77 -0.44
CA ARG A 43 -1.67 -10.82 -1.44
C ARG A 43 -1.91 -10.28 -2.85
N ALA A 44 -2.22 -8.99 -2.96
CA ALA A 44 -2.39 -8.31 -4.25
C ALA A 44 -1.06 -7.97 -4.93
N LEU A 45 0.11 -8.25 -4.31
CA LEU A 45 1.42 -7.86 -4.85
C LEU A 45 2.41 -9.02 -4.95
N GLY A 46 2.12 -10.19 -4.35
CA GLY A 46 3.06 -11.32 -4.32
C GLY A 46 4.30 -11.07 -3.45
N THR A 47 5.17 -12.06 -3.40
CA THR A 47 6.39 -12.04 -2.57
C THR A 47 7.65 -11.93 -3.44
N THR A 48 7.69 -12.63 -4.55
CA THR A 48 8.81 -12.65 -5.49
C THR A 48 8.59 -11.69 -6.65
N LEU A 49 9.65 -11.31 -7.37
CA LEU A 49 9.55 -10.47 -8.57
C LEU A 49 8.59 -11.01 -9.64
N PRO A 50 8.65 -12.31 -10.02
CA PRO A 50 7.69 -12.86 -10.99
C PRO A 50 6.24 -12.80 -10.50
N GLU A 51 5.98 -13.10 -9.23
CA GLU A 51 4.65 -13.00 -8.63
C GLU A 51 4.17 -11.54 -8.64
N GLN A 52 5.04 -10.59 -8.28
CA GLN A 52 4.71 -9.17 -8.29
C GLN A 52 4.33 -8.67 -9.69
N LYS A 53 5.05 -9.12 -10.72
CA LYS A 53 4.72 -8.80 -12.13
C LYS A 53 3.34 -9.30 -12.57
N ILE A 54 2.91 -10.45 -12.07
CA ILE A 54 1.58 -11.00 -12.34
C ILE A 54 0.53 -10.23 -11.53
N ALA A 55 0.79 -10.01 -10.25
CA ALA A 55 -0.11 -9.37 -9.33
C ALA A 55 -0.37 -7.90 -9.70
N THR A 56 0.65 -7.15 -10.09
CA THR A 56 0.50 -5.75 -10.52
C THR A 56 -0.34 -5.62 -11.79
N LYS A 57 -0.29 -6.57 -12.72
CA LYS A 57 -1.19 -6.59 -13.89
C LYS A 57 -2.65 -6.81 -13.48
N LYS A 58 -2.88 -7.67 -12.50
CA LYS A 58 -4.23 -7.89 -11.94
C LYS A 58 -4.75 -6.64 -11.23
N ALA A 59 -3.90 -6.02 -10.41
CA ALA A 59 -4.22 -4.74 -9.76
C ALA A 59 -4.50 -3.63 -10.78
N ALA A 60 -3.73 -3.57 -11.86
CA ALA A 60 -3.91 -2.60 -12.93
C ALA A 60 -5.28 -2.69 -13.60
N LYS A 61 -5.79 -3.91 -13.84
CA LYS A 61 -7.15 -4.12 -14.35
C LYS A 61 -8.21 -3.55 -13.40
N ALA A 62 -8.14 -3.91 -12.11
CA ALA A 62 -9.09 -3.43 -11.11
C ALA A 62 -9.07 -1.89 -11.01
N VAL A 63 -7.89 -1.27 -11.02
CA VAL A 63 -7.74 0.19 -11.02
C VAL A 63 -8.30 0.80 -12.30
N ALA A 64 -8.01 0.22 -13.47
CA ALA A 64 -8.51 0.72 -14.73
C ALA A 64 -10.05 0.63 -14.83
N ASP A 65 -10.66 -0.42 -14.27
CA ASP A 65 -12.12 -0.54 -14.17
C ASP A 65 -12.74 0.61 -13.36
N LEU A 66 -12.11 1.00 -12.25
CA LEU A 66 -12.56 2.13 -11.43
C LEU A 66 -12.36 3.48 -12.14
N VAL A 67 -11.23 3.65 -12.84
CA VAL A 67 -10.97 4.85 -13.64
C VAL A 67 -11.96 4.99 -14.79
N GLU A 68 -12.26 3.89 -15.50
CA GLU A 68 -13.24 3.84 -16.59
C GLU A 68 -14.67 4.09 -16.07
N ALA A 69 -14.97 3.68 -14.83
CA ALA A 69 -16.21 4.02 -14.13
C ALA A 69 -16.27 5.50 -13.65
N GLY A 70 -15.25 6.32 -13.98
CA GLY A 70 -15.22 7.77 -13.75
C GLY A 70 -14.67 8.20 -12.41
N ASN A 71 -13.93 7.36 -11.71
CA ASN A 71 -13.33 7.73 -10.44
C ASN A 71 -11.98 8.43 -10.63
N ARG A 72 -11.69 9.38 -9.72
CA ARG A 72 -10.33 9.81 -9.41
C ARG A 72 -9.74 8.84 -8.40
N VAL A 73 -8.69 8.14 -8.77
CA VAL A 73 -8.18 7.01 -7.97
C VAL A 73 -6.83 7.34 -7.34
N VAL A 74 -6.76 7.14 -6.02
CA VAL A 74 -5.51 7.15 -5.26
C VAL A 74 -5.27 5.75 -4.73
N ILE A 75 -4.05 5.25 -4.87
CA ILE A 75 -3.70 3.87 -4.55
C ILE A 75 -2.64 3.85 -3.47
N SER A 76 -2.88 3.12 -2.40
CA SER A 76 -1.83 2.68 -1.48
C SER A 76 -1.58 1.18 -1.66
N HIS A 77 -0.41 0.71 -1.27
CA HIS A 77 -0.04 -0.69 -1.42
C HIS A 77 0.72 -1.21 -0.20
N SER A 78 0.63 -2.50 0.07
CA SER A 78 1.47 -3.19 1.05
C SER A 78 2.91 -3.34 0.53
N ASN A 79 3.88 -3.52 1.43
CA ASN A 79 5.29 -3.71 1.07
C ASN A 79 6.01 -4.76 1.93
N GLY A 80 5.32 -5.48 2.80
CA GLY A 80 5.94 -6.31 3.84
C GLY A 80 7.09 -7.21 3.37
N PRO A 81 6.93 -8.09 2.35
CA PRO A 81 8.02 -8.91 1.84
C PRO A 81 9.14 -8.09 1.21
N GLN A 82 8.77 -7.06 0.45
CA GLN A 82 9.72 -6.25 -0.32
C GLN A 82 10.61 -5.41 0.59
N VAL A 83 10.04 -4.74 1.60
CA VAL A 83 10.82 -3.96 2.57
C VAL A 83 11.73 -4.86 3.41
N GLY A 84 11.24 -6.06 3.77
CA GLY A 84 12.04 -7.05 4.50
C GLY A 84 13.23 -7.55 3.68
N MET A 85 13.01 -7.85 2.40
CA MET A 85 14.06 -8.25 1.47
C MET A 85 15.12 -7.15 1.30
N ILE A 86 14.67 -5.91 1.03
CA ILE A 86 15.58 -4.75 0.86
C ILE A 86 16.40 -4.54 2.12
N HIS A 87 15.76 -4.52 3.29
CA HIS A 87 16.44 -4.34 4.57
C HIS A 87 17.49 -5.43 4.82
N THR A 88 17.13 -6.69 4.58
CA THR A 88 18.06 -7.81 4.73
C THR A 88 19.24 -7.69 3.76
N ALA A 89 18.99 -7.46 2.47
CA ALA A 89 20.03 -7.37 1.47
C ALA A 89 21.03 -6.22 1.74
N MET A 90 20.52 -5.04 2.08
CA MET A 90 21.34 -3.86 2.38
C MET A 90 22.21 -4.09 3.63
N ASN A 91 21.64 -4.69 4.67
CA ASN A 91 22.36 -4.89 5.92
C ASN A 91 23.36 -6.07 5.84
N GLU A 92 23.03 -7.16 5.12
CA GLU A 92 23.99 -8.23 4.89
C GLU A 92 25.19 -7.74 4.05
N PHE A 93 24.94 -6.93 3.02
CA PHE A 93 26.01 -6.31 2.24
C PHE A 93 26.89 -5.40 3.10
N GLY A 94 26.29 -4.58 3.97
CA GLY A 94 27.01 -3.69 4.87
C GLY A 94 27.93 -4.40 5.88
N LYS A 95 27.60 -5.64 6.28
CA LYS A 95 28.47 -6.44 7.18
C LYS A 95 29.83 -6.76 6.58
N THR A 96 29.89 -6.96 5.27
CA THR A 96 31.12 -7.36 4.55
C THR A 96 31.80 -6.19 3.83
N HIS A 97 31.16 -5.03 3.79
CA HIS A 97 31.64 -3.83 3.10
C HIS A 97 31.54 -2.62 4.02
N PRO A 98 32.55 -2.39 4.89
CA PRO A 98 32.50 -1.34 5.93
C PRO A 98 32.46 0.09 5.35
N ASP A 99 32.78 0.27 4.08
CA ASP A 99 32.65 1.56 3.38
C ASP A 99 31.18 1.95 3.10
N TYR A 100 30.23 1.01 3.31
CA TYR A 100 28.81 1.24 3.15
C TYR A 100 28.10 1.20 4.51
N THR A 101 27.14 2.08 4.70
CA THR A 101 26.32 2.12 5.92
C THR A 101 25.18 1.11 5.86
N PHE A 102 24.72 0.66 7.02
CA PHE A 102 23.46 -0.07 7.15
C PHE A 102 22.30 0.84 6.76
N ALA A 103 21.32 0.28 6.06
CA ALA A 103 20.14 1.03 5.65
C ALA A 103 19.10 1.05 6.78
N PRO A 104 18.71 2.23 7.30
CA PRO A 104 17.60 2.36 8.24
C PRO A 104 16.29 1.90 7.63
N MET A 105 15.32 1.50 8.49
CA MET A 105 14.01 1.02 8.03
C MET A 105 13.26 2.07 7.20
N SER A 106 13.35 3.34 7.56
CA SER A 106 12.74 4.44 6.79
C SER A 106 13.28 4.53 5.36
N VAL A 107 14.59 4.34 5.16
CA VAL A 107 15.21 4.30 3.81
C VAL A 107 14.74 3.07 3.05
N CYS A 108 14.69 1.89 3.69
CA CYS A 108 14.17 0.68 3.08
C CYS A 108 12.69 0.82 2.69
N SER A 109 11.89 1.51 3.51
CA SER A 109 10.51 1.85 3.20
C SER A 109 10.42 2.73 1.95
N ALA A 110 11.24 3.79 1.85
CA ALA A 110 11.30 4.64 0.66
C ALA A 110 11.70 3.85 -0.60
N MET A 111 12.72 2.97 -0.51
CA MET A 111 13.14 2.11 -1.61
C MET A 111 12.01 1.17 -2.05
N SER A 112 11.24 0.62 -1.09
CA SER A 112 10.10 -0.25 -1.38
C SER A 112 8.97 0.47 -2.10
N GLN A 113 8.73 1.75 -1.76
CA GLN A 113 7.75 2.59 -2.47
C GLN A 113 8.16 2.80 -3.92
N GLY A 114 9.41 3.10 -4.19
CA GLY A 114 9.93 3.23 -5.55
C GLY A 114 9.86 1.91 -6.32
N TYR A 115 10.26 0.81 -5.71
CA TYR A 115 10.26 -0.53 -6.31
C TYR A 115 8.86 -1.01 -6.71
N ILE A 116 7.93 -1.02 -5.77
CA ILE A 116 6.55 -1.46 -6.02
C ILE A 116 5.79 -0.42 -6.86
N GLY A 117 5.98 0.86 -6.55
CA GLY A 117 5.37 1.97 -7.28
C GLY A 117 5.74 1.96 -8.76
N TYR A 118 7.00 1.68 -9.11
CA TYR A 118 7.44 1.53 -10.50
C TYR A 118 6.67 0.42 -11.23
N ASP A 119 6.51 -0.75 -10.61
CA ASP A 119 5.79 -1.86 -11.23
C ASP A 119 4.30 -1.56 -11.40
N LEU A 120 3.65 -1.00 -10.36
CA LEU A 120 2.24 -0.60 -10.41
C LEU A 120 2.01 0.50 -11.45
N GLN A 121 2.82 1.55 -11.42
CA GLN A 121 2.73 2.67 -12.37
C GLN A 121 2.83 2.19 -13.81
N THR A 122 3.81 1.32 -14.09
CA THR A 122 4.01 0.76 -15.43
C THR A 122 2.82 -0.10 -15.86
N ALA A 123 2.33 -0.98 -14.98
CA ALA A 123 1.21 -1.86 -15.29
C ALA A 123 -0.11 -1.11 -15.48
N ILE A 124 -0.42 -0.14 -14.60
CA ILE A 124 -1.65 0.67 -14.68
C ILE A 124 -1.62 1.52 -15.94
N ARG A 125 -0.49 2.18 -16.24
CA ARG A 125 -0.36 2.97 -17.47
C ARG A 125 -0.59 2.12 -18.71
N ALA A 126 0.00 0.92 -18.77
CA ALA A 126 -0.18 0.02 -19.91
C ALA A 126 -1.63 -0.43 -20.07
N GLU A 127 -2.32 -0.76 -18.98
CA GLU A 127 -3.74 -1.17 -18.99
C GLU A 127 -4.64 -0.01 -19.44
N LEU A 128 -4.43 1.21 -18.91
CA LEU A 128 -5.21 2.39 -19.30
C LEU A 128 -5.03 2.68 -20.80
N ILE A 129 -3.80 2.67 -21.30
CA ILE A 129 -3.53 2.88 -22.74
C ILE A 129 -4.21 1.81 -23.60
N SER A 130 -4.19 0.54 -23.18
CA SER A 130 -4.85 -0.54 -23.93
C SER A 130 -6.37 -0.35 -24.04
N ARG A 131 -6.96 0.42 -23.13
CA ARG A 131 -8.39 0.81 -23.16
C ARG A 131 -8.64 2.15 -23.84
N GLY A 132 -7.62 2.80 -24.39
CA GLY A 132 -7.73 4.14 -24.97
C GLY A 132 -7.84 5.28 -23.97
N ILE A 133 -7.50 5.03 -22.69
CA ILE A 133 -7.56 6.02 -21.62
C ILE A 133 -6.16 6.63 -21.41
N TYR A 134 -6.01 7.91 -21.74
CA TYR A 134 -4.74 8.63 -21.64
C TYR A 134 -4.68 9.46 -20.35
N LYS A 135 -4.51 8.77 -19.21
CA LYS A 135 -4.31 9.43 -17.90
C LYS A 135 -2.87 9.21 -17.41
N PRO A 136 -2.18 10.26 -16.93
CA PRO A 136 -0.90 10.09 -16.25
C PRO A 136 -1.05 9.25 -14.97
N VAL A 137 -0.05 8.46 -14.69
CA VAL A 137 0.07 7.68 -13.44
C VAL A 137 1.36 8.10 -12.76
N ALA A 138 1.29 8.52 -11.51
CA ALA A 138 2.44 9.01 -10.76
C ALA A 138 2.60 8.25 -9.44
N THR A 139 3.84 7.92 -9.08
CA THR A 139 4.20 7.39 -7.77
C THR A 139 4.84 8.47 -6.94
N ILE A 140 4.31 8.74 -5.75
CA ILE A 140 4.80 9.75 -4.81
C ILE A 140 5.47 9.05 -3.63
N LEU A 141 6.76 9.31 -3.42
CA LEU A 141 7.40 8.95 -2.16
C LEU A 141 6.71 9.71 -1.04
N THR A 142 6.14 8.96 -0.10
CA THR A 142 5.23 9.53 0.88
C THR A 142 5.76 9.31 2.28
N GLN A 143 6.00 10.40 2.99
CA GLN A 143 6.36 10.42 4.40
C GLN A 143 5.12 10.56 5.27
N VAL A 144 5.12 9.85 6.40
CA VAL A 144 4.01 9.89 7.35
C VAL A 144 4.55 10.18 8.74
N VAL A 145 4.07 11.27 9.32
CA VAL A 145 4.41 11.67 10.68
C VAL A 145 3.75 10.74 11.67
N ILE A 146 4.52 10.30 12.66
CA ILE A 146 4.08 9.46 13.78
C ILE A 146 4.39 10.14 15.11
N ASP A 147 3.72 9.72 16.18
CA ASP A 147 3.97 10.20 17.52
C ASP A 147 5.21 9.50 18.11
N PRO A 148 6.24 10.23 18.57
CA PRO A 148 7.38 9.61 19.26
C PRO A 148 7.02 8.95 20.60
N TYR A 149 5.86 9.29 21.16
CA TYR A 149 5.35 8.77 22.44
C TYR A 149 4.22 7.74 22.25
N ASP A 150 3.99 7.25 21.03
CA ASP A 150 3.03 6.17 20.79
C ASP A 150 3.43 4.91 21.55
N ASP A 151 2.46 4.28 22.22
CA ASP A 151 2.68 3.08 23.06
C ASP A 151 3.33 1.93 22.27
N ALA A 152 3.13 1.88 20.95
CA ALA A 152 3.78 0.90 20.08
C ALA A 152 5.32 0.90 20.16
N PHE A 153 5.95 1.99 20.60
CA PHE A 153 7.40 2.02 20.81
C PHE A 153 7.83 1.32 22.11
N ALA A 154 6.97 1.29 23.11
CA ALA A 154 7.20 0.55 24.34
C ALA A 154 6.88 -0.95 24.17
N GLU A 155 5.88 -1.28 23.39
CA GLU A 155 5.38 -2.63 23.14
C GLU A 155 5.35 -2.93 21.62
N PRO A 156 6.51 -3.12 20.97
CA PRO A 156 6.55 -3.43 19.54
C PRO A 156 6.04 -4.84 19.27
N GLU A 157 5.13 -4.97 18.29
CA GLU A 157 4.48 -6.24 17.95
C GLU A 157 4.57 -6.61 16.45
N LYS A 158 4.98 -5.66 15.60
CA LYS A 158 4.94 -5.90 14.16
C LYS A 158 6.10 -6.77 13.70
N ILE A 159 5.79 -8.00 13.33
CA ILE A 159 6.76 -8.96 12.82
C ILE A 159 7.27 -8.52 11.45
N ILE A 160 8.60 -8.48 11.28
CA ILE A 160 9.28 -8.11 10.03
C ILE A 160 10.43 -9.06 9.69
N GLY A 161 10.84 -9.01 8.42
CA GLY A 161 12.07 -9.64 7.94
C GLY A 161 12.03 -11.17 7.89
N ARG A 162 13.21 -11.75 7.81
CA ARG A 162 13.41 -13.21 7.74
C ARG A 162 13.37 -13.88 9.11
N VAL A 163 13.29 -15.18 9.10
CA VAL A 163 13.52 -16.01 10.29
C VAL A 163 14.98 -15.89 10.71
N LEU A 164 15.21 -15.80 12.00
CA LEU A 164 16.53 -15.73 12.66
C LEU A 164 16.81 -17.02 13.41
N THR A 165 18.09 -17.40 13.51
CA THR A 165 18.55 -18.37 14.48
C THR A 165 18.60 -17.74 15.87
N GLU A 166 18.80 -18.54 16.93
CA GLU A 166 18.95 -18.04 18.30
C GLU A 166 20.15 -17.11 18.45
N GLU A 167 21.30 -17.46 17.88
CA GLU A 167 22.52 -16.63 17.87
C GLU A 167 22.31 -15.29 17.16
N GLU A 168 21.58 -15.32 16.03
CA GLU A 168 21.22 -14.09 15.30
C GLU A 168 20.25 -13.22 16.10
N ALA A 169 19.30 -13.84 16.81
CA ALA A 169 18.36 -13.14 17.67
C ALA A 169 19.09 -12.43 18.82
N GLU A 170 19.99 -13.11 19.53
CA GLU A 170 20.84 -12.53 20.57
C GLU A 170 21.68 -11.36 20.03
N THR A 171 22.21 -11.52 18.81
CA THR A 171 22.96 -10.46 18.13
C THR A 171 22.09 -9.23 17.85
N GLU A 172 20.85 -9.41 17.41
CA GLU A 172 19.93 -8.29 17.18
C GLU A 172 19.51 -7.61 18.49
N GLU A 173 19.24 -8.38 19.55
CA GLU A 173 18.94 -7.83 20.89
C GLU A 173 20.10 -7.03 21.48
N SER A 174 21.34 -7.49 21.28
CA SER A 174 22.54 -6.77 21.73
C SER A 174 22.72 -5.41 21.05
N LYS A 175 22.13 -5.23 19.87
CA LYS A 175 22.07 -3.95 19.12
C LYS A 175 20.89 -3.07 19.55
N GLY A 176 20.07 -3.52 20.50
CA GLY A 176 18.87 -2.82 20.94
C GLY A 176 17.64 -3.05 20.03
N ASN A 177 17.67 -4.05 19.16
CA ASN A 177 16.51 -4.43 18.37
C ASN A 177 15.60 -5.39 19.15
N PHE A 178 14.31 -5.31 18.93
CA PHE A 178 13.34 -6.24 19.51
C PHE A 178 13.21 -7.51 18.66
N VAL A 179 13.10 -8.65 19.32
CA VAL A 179 12.94 -9.96 18.69
C VAL A 179 11.82 -10.73 19.40
N THR A 180 11.10 -11.54 18.68
CA THR A 180 10.08 -12.44 19.23
C THR A 180 10.37 -13.88 18.83
N LYS A 181 10.12 -14.82 19.76
CA LYS A 181 10.18 -16.25 19.49
C LYS A 181 8.84 -16.72 18.94
N LEU A 182 8.89 -17.42 17.83
CA LEU A 182 7.70 -18.00 17.19
C LEU A 182 7.34 -19.36 17.79
N ALA A 183 6.13 -19.84 17.52
CA ALA A 183 5.63 -21.11 18.04
C ALA A 183 6.45 -22.33 17.56
N ASP A 184 7.14 -22.23 16.43
CA ASP A 184 8.03 -23.26 15.90
C ASP A 184 9.44 -23.23 16.52
N GLY A 185 9.67 -22.32 17.46
CA GLY A 185 10.97 -22.14 18.15
C GLY A 185 11.95 -21.24 17.41
N THR A 186 11.64 -20.76 16.22
CA THR A 186 12.45 -19.78 15.48
C THR A 186 12.21 -18.36 15.98
N TYR A 187 13.00 -17.41 15.50
CA TYR A 187 12.91 -16.01 15.94
C TYR A 187 12.66 -15.08 14.76
N LYS A 188 12.02 -13.95 15.04
CA LYS A 188 11.87 -12.84 14.09
C LYS A 188 12.03 -11.49 14.80
N ARG A 189 12.50 -10.51 14.04
CA ARG A 189 12.47 -9.12 14.50
C ARG A 189 11.05 -8.61 14.58
N ILE A 190 10.80 -7.77 15.57
CA ILE A 190 9.57 -6.99 15.69
C ILE A 190 9.91 -5.50 15.70
N LEU A 191 9.00 -4.68 15.18
CA LEU A 191 9.10 -3.24 15.20
C LEU A 191 7.83 -2.61 15.79
N ALA A 192 8.01 -1.38 16.25
CA ALA A 192 6.89 -0.51 16.57
C ALA A 192 6.02 -0.28 15.31
N ALA A 193 4.71 -0.26 15.51
CA ALA A 193 3.73 0.07 14.48
C ALA A 193 2.83 1.23 14.94
N PRO A 194 3.38 2.44 15.12
CA PRO A 194 2.65 3.60 15.61
C PRO A 194 1.57 4.03 14.63
N LYS A 195 0.56 4.72 15.16
CA LYS A 195 -0.54 5.26 14.37
C LYS A 195 -0.08 6.43 13.50
N PRO A 196 -0.55 6.51 12.23
CA PRO A 196 -0.25 7.63 11.35
C PRO A 196 -0.96 8.90 11.85
N GLN A 197 -0.25 10.03 11.89
CA GLN A 197 -0.82 11.32 12.30
C GLN A 197 -1.03 12.28 11.14
N LYS A 198 -0.08 12.35 10.21
CA LYS A 198 -0.11 13.31 9.09
C LYS A 198 0.66 12.77 7.89
N ILE A 199 0.10 12.95 6.71
CA ILE A 199 0.76 12.69 5.43
C ILE A 199 1.45 13.97 4.98
N VAL A 200 2.77 13.92 4.80
CA VAL A 200 3.57 15.11 4.50
C VAL A 200 3.27 15.62 3.09
N GLU A 201 3.24 14.72 2.11
CA GLU A 201 3.04 15.06 0.69
C GLU A 201 1.56 15.18 0.29
N LEU A 202 0.64 15.37 1.25
CA LEU A 202 -0.80 15.38 0.99
C LEU A 202 -1.22 16.39 -0.09
N GLU A 203 -0.68 17.60 -0.04
CA GLU A 203 -1.05 18.67 -1.00
C GLU A 203 -0.54 18.35 -2.42
N THR A 204 0.62 17.68 -2.53
CA THR A 204 1.11 17.17 -3.82
C THR A 204 0.17 16.09 -4.36
N ILE A 205 -0.22 15.13 -3.51
CA ILE A 205 -1.17 14.07 -3.87
C ILE A 205 -2.49 14.68 -4.32
N ARG A 206 -3.04 15.62 -3.56
CA ARG A 206 -4.28 16.34 -3.89
C ARG A 206 -4.20 17.02 -5.25
N THR A 207 -3.13 17.78 -5.48
CA THR A 207 -2.92 18.49 -6.75
C THR A 207 -2.96 17.56 -7.95
N LEU A 208 -2.30 16.40 -7.86
CA LEU A 208 -2.29 15.41 -8.95
C LEU A 208 -3.67 14.75 -9.14
N VAL A 209 -4.36 14.43 -8.05
CA VAL A 209 -5.73 13.87 -8.09
C VAL A 209 -6.70 14.87 -8.71
N ASP A 210 -6.62 16.15 -8.34
CA ASP A 210 -7.46 17.21 -8.87
C ASP A 210 -7.16 17.50 -10.34
N ALA A 211 -5.92 17.24 -10.78
CA ALA A 211 -5.55 17.25 -12.21
C ALA A 211 -5.97 15.98 -12.96
N GLY A 212 -6.74 15.07 -12.34
CA GLY A 212 -7.28 13.86 -12.97
C GLY A 212 -6.26 12.73 -13.15
N GLN A 213 -5.09 12.81 -12.51
CA GLN A 213 -4.08 11.77 -12.57
C GLN A 213 -4.41 10.60 -11.64
N VAL A 214 -3.93 9.41 -11.96
CA VAL A 214 -3.93 8.26 -11.05
C VAL A 214 -2.68 8.35 -10.17
N VAL A 215 -2.87 8.36 -8.86
CA VAL A 215 -1.77 8.58 -7.91
C VAL A 215 -1.52 7.34 -7.08
N ILE A 216 -0.26 6.91 -6.99
CA ILE A 216 0.20 5.86 -6.07
C ILE A 216 0.96 6.56 -4.94
N ALA A 217 0.47 6.42 -3.70
CA ALA A 217 1.02 7.12 -2.54
C ALA A 217 0.94 6.26 -1.27
N ALA A 218 1.65 6.65 -0.25
CA ALA A 218 1.67 6.00 1.06
C ALA A 218 1.93 4.48 1.02
N GLY A 219 2.77 4.03 0.08
CA GLY A 219 3.15 2.63 -0.02
C GLY A 219 3.75 2.12 1.29
N GLY A 220 3.32 0.91 1.73
CA GLY A 220 3.74 0.30 2.99
C GLY A 220 3.28 1.04 4.25
N GLY A 221 2.28 1.91 4.12
CA GLY A 221 1.83 2.79 5.20
C GLY A 221 2.57 4.13 5.26
N GLY A 222 3.51 4.36 4.34
CA GLY A 222 4.35 5.55 4.31
C GLY A 222 5.74 5.35 4.92
N ILE A 223 6.61 6.30 4.70
CA ILE A 223 7.92 6.37 5.34
C ILE A 223 7.72 7.00 6.73
N PRO A 224 7.93 6.26 7.82
CA PRO A 224 7.70 6.80 9.16
C PRO A 224 8.74 7.87 9.49
N VAL A 225 8.27 9.06 9.88
CA VAL A 225 9.11 10.19 10.24
C VAL A 225 8.68 10.85 11.54
N LEU A 226 9.66 11.37 12.26
CA LEU A 226 9.51 12.14 13.49
C LEU A 226 9.92 13.58 13.23
N PRO A 227 9.07 14.58 13.57
CA PRO A 227 9.47 15.98 13.52
C PRO A 227 10.56 16.25 14.56
N GLN A 228 11.67 16.82 14.12
CA GLN A 228 12.72 17.32 15.00
C GLN A 228 13.15 18.72 14.54
N ASN A 229 12.71 19.73 15.25
CA ASN A 229 12.85 21.12 14.84
C ASN A 229 12.21 21.36 13.46
N GLU A 230 13.00 21.78 12.46
CA GLU A 230 12.55 22.01 11.09
C GLU A 230 12.76 20.80 10.16
N GLU A 231 13.34 19.71 10.69
CA GLU A 231 13.65 18.50 9.93
C GLU A 231 12.67 17.36 10.23
N LEU A 232 12.54 16.46 9.27
CA LEU A 232 11.86 15.17 9.44
C LEU A 232 12.90 14.07 9.49
N LYS A 233 12.99 13.38 10.61
CA LYS A 233 13.92 12.25 10.76
C LYS A 233 13.20 10.92 10.61
N GLY A 234 13.76 10.01 9.82
CA GLY A 234 13.23 8.67 9.65
C GLY A 234 13.24 7.90 10.97
N ALA A 235 12.14 7.26 11.29
CA ALA A 235 11.97 6.43 12.47
C ALA A 235 12.24 4.95 12.18
N SER A 236 12.71 4.20 13.21
CA SER A 236 12.81 2.75 13.18
C SER A 236 11.45 2.13 13.54
N ALA A 237 10.49 2.28 12.65
CA ALA A 237 9.12 1.82 12.81
C ALA A 237 8.56 1.38 11.44
N VAL A 238 7.39 0.78 11.44
CA VAL A 238 6.53 0.57 10.28
C VAL A 238 5.13 1.09 10.59
N ILE A 239 4.36 1.44 9.59
CA ILE A 239 3.02 1.96 9.78
C ILE A 239 2.02 1.00 9.14
N GLU A 240 0.89 0.75 9.79
CA GLU A 240 -0.17 -0.05 9.20
C GLU A 240 -0.78 0.66 7.99
N LYS A 241 -0.62 0.01 6.83
CA LYS A 241 -1.08 0.56 5.54
C LYS A 241 -2.57 0.92 5.55
N ASP A 242 -3.41 0.09 6.15
CA ASP A 242 -4.83 0.30 6.13
C ASP A 242 -5.23 1.56 6.93
N LEU A 243 -4.57 1.80 8.07
CA LEU A 243 -4.75 3.02 8.86
C LEU A 243 -4.30 4.27 8.08
N THR A 244 -3.15 4.22 7.43
CA THR A 244 -2.70 5.34 6.58
C THR A 244 -3.62 5.56 5.39
N SER A 245 -4.18 4.49 4.80
CA SER A 245 -5.12 4.61 3.69
C SER A 245 -6.42 5.28 4.13
N GLY A 246 -6.92 4.94 5.32
CA GLY A 246 -8.06 5.61 5.95
C GLY A 246 -7.78 7.10 6.20
N LEU A 247 -6.63 7.41 6.80
CA LEU A 247 -6.20 8.79 7.02
C LEU A 247 -6.06 9.57 5.69
N MET A 248 -5.48 8.96 4.65
CA MET A 248 -5.37 9.58 3.34
C MET A 248 -6.75 9.84 2.71
N ALA A 249 -7.67 8.90 2.83
CA ALA A 249 -9.04 9.06 2.35
C ALA A 249 -9.77 10.19 3.12
N GLU A 250 -9.62 10.26 4.43
CA GLU A 250 -10.13 11.34 5.27
C GLU A 250 -9.58 12.69 4.81
N MET A 251 -8.26 12.82 4.74
CA MET A 251 -7.57 14.08 4.44
C MET A 251 -7.79 14.56 3.01
N LEU A 252 -7.98 13.66 2.04
CA LEU A 252 -8.35 13.99 0.66
C LEU A 252 -9.84 14.30 0.51
N ASN A 253 -10.64 14.12 1.56
CA ASN A 253 -12.10 14.17 1.53
C ASN A 253 -12.68 13.22 0.46
N ALA A 254 -12.16 11.99 0.45
CA ALA A 254 -12.61 10.97 -0.49
C ALA A 254 -14.07 10.55 -0.23
N ASP A 255 -14.73 10.12 -1.29
CA ASP A 255 -16.11 9.59 -1.23
C ASP A 255 -16.10 8.12 -0.79
N MET A 256 -15.02 7.40 -1.14
CA MET A 256 -14.91 5.97 -0.87
C MET A 256 -13.50 5.57 -0.43
N LEU A 257 -13.45 4.71 0.60
CA LEU A 257 -12.28 3.91 0.94
C LEU A 257 -12.54 2.47 0.54
N MET A 258 -11.76 1.97 -0.43
CA MET A 258 -11.84 0.58 -0.89
C MET A 258 -10.62 -0.21 -0.44
N ILE A 259 -10.80 -1.22 0.41
CA ILE A 259 -9.72 -2.08 0.89
C ILE A 259 -9.79 -3.41 0.16
N LEU A 260 -8.84 -3.65 -0.73
CA LEU A 260 -8.74 -4.87 -1.53
C LEU A 260 -7.87 -5.91 -0.80
N THR A 261 -8.47 -7.04 -0.48
CA THR A 261 -7.86 -8.11 0.32
C THR A 261 -8.04 -9.48 -0.35
N SER A 262 -7.83 -10.57 0.37
CA SER A 262 -7.93 -11.94 -0.17
C SER A 262 -9.30 -12.58 -0.03
N VAL A 263 -10.20 -11.96 0.69
CA VAL A 263 -11.57 -12.44 0.91
C VAL A 263 -12.56 -11.50 0.25
N GLU A 264 -13.69 -12.02 -0.18
CA GLU A 264 -14.75 -11.22 -0.79
C GLU A 264 -15.51 -10.43 0.26
N ASN A 265 -15.84 -11.05 1.38
CA ASN A 265 -16.53 -10.41 2.51
C ASN A 265 -15.73 -10.57 3.79
N VAL A 266 -15.89 -9.62 4.69
CA VAL A 266 -15.50 -9.76 6.10
C VAL A 266 -16.47 -10.71 6.78
N SER A 267 -15.98 -11.59 7.64
CA SER A 267 -16.82 -12.51 8.42
C SER A 267 -16.66 -12.28 9.92
N ILE A 268 -17.73 -12.47 10.67
CA ILE A 268 -17.68 -12.70 12.11
C ILE A 268 -17.60 -14.20 12.39
N ASN A 269 -17.09 -14.59 13.56
CA ASN A 269 -16.83 -15.97 13.96
C ASN A 269 -15.95 -16.73 12.93
N TYR A 270 -14.99 -16.02 12.33
CA TYR A 270 -14.14 -16.54 11.25
C TYR A 270 -13.44 -17.85 11.65
N GLY A 271 -13.51 -18.84 10.75
CA GLY A 271 -12.89 -20.17 10.94
C GLY A 271 -13.65 -21.09 11.90
N THR A 272 -14.87 -20.74 12.30
CA THR A 272 -15.74 -21.58 13.12
C THR A 272 -16.95 -22.07 12.30
N PRO A 273 -17.70 -23.10 12.80
CA PRO A 273 -18.95 -23.53 12.15
C PRO A 273 -20.03 -22.43 12.04
N ASP A 274 -19.94 -21.41 12.90
CA ASP A 274 -20.87 -20.27 12.96
C ASP A 274 -20.34 -19.07 12.17
N GLU A 275 -19.39 -19.25 11.29
CA GLU A 275 -18.86 -18.18 10.43
C GLU A 275 -19.98 -17.57 9.59
N LYS A 276 -20.07 -16.23 9.65
CA LYS A 276 -21.08 -15.48 8.92
C LYS A 276 -20.45 -14.32 8.17
N PRO A 277 -20.52 -14.29 6.82
CA PRO A 277 -20.09 -13.17 6.03
C PRO A 277 -21.00 -11.96 6.26
N LEU A 278 -20.39 -10.77 6.24
CA LEU A 278 -21.06 -9.48 6.38
C LEU A 278 -21.16 -8.83 5.00
N GLU A 279 -22.36 -8.48 4.57
CA GLU A 279 -22.59 -7.80 3.28
C GLU A 279 -22.71 -6.29 3.47
N HIS A 280 -23.72 -5.86 4.21
CA HIS A 280 -23.96 -4.47 4.60
C HIS A 280 -24.01 -4.34 6.11
N ILE A 281 -23.20 -3.45 6.66
CA ILE A 281 -23.18 -3.15 8.10
C ILE A 281 -23.07 -1.65 8.33
N THR A 282 -23.59 -1.21 9.45
CA THR A 282 -23.43 0.17 9.91
C THR A 282 -22.09 0.37 10.62
N VAL A 283 -21.64 1.63 10.74
CA VAL A 283 -20.50 1.97 11.61
C VAL A 283 -20.71 1.47 13.04
N ALA A 284 -21.94 1.50 13.56
CA ALA A 284 -22.27 1.00 14.89
C ALA A 284 -22.06 -0.52 15.01
N ASP A 285 -22.47 -1.30 14.00
CA ASP A 285 -22.22 -2.74 13.94
C ASP A 285 -20.73 -3.04 13.87
N ALA A 286 -20.00 -2.33 13.01
CA ALA A 286 -18.55 -2.48 12.87
C ALA A 286 -17.83 -2.25 14.21
N LYS A 287 -18.16 -1.17 14.93
CA LYS A 287 -17.63 -0.87 16.28
C LYS A 287 -17.96 -1.94 17.30
N LYS A 288 -19.18 -2.46 17.27
CA LYS A 288 -19.62 -3.56 18.13
C LYS A 288 -18.75 -4.80 17.88
N TYR A 289 -18.57 -5.22 16.63
CA TYR A 289 -17.80 -6.40 16.29
C TYR A 289 -16.29 -6.23 16.60
N ILE A 290 -15.76 -5.02 16.44
CA ILE A 290 -14.39 -4.68 16.90
C ILE A 290 -14.27 -4.88 18.43
N ALA A 291 -15.21 -4.34 19.21
CA ALA A 291 -15.21 -4.45 20.66
C ALA A 291 -15.40 -5.90 21.16
N GLU A 292 -16.10 -6.73 20.40
CA GLU A 292 -16.30 -8.16 20.66
C GLU A 292 -15.08 -9.02 20.24
N GLY A 293 -14.00 -8.43 19.69
CA GLY A 293 -12.80 -9.14 19.26
C GLY A 293 -13.02 -10.08 18.06
N GLN A 294 -13.99 -9.78 17.19
CA GLN A 294 -14.34 -10.62 16.05
C GLN A 294 -13.28 -10.66 14.95
N PHE A 295 -12.33 -9.74 14.96
CA PHE A 295 -11.37 -9.55 13.87
C PHE A 295 -9.93 -9.81 14.32
N GLY A 296 -9.18 -10.55 13.51
CA GLY A 296 -7.77 -10.83 13.80
C GLY A 296 -6.92 -9.55 13.81
N GLU A 297 -6.19 -9.33 14.91
CA GLU A 297 -5.42 -8.13 15.22
C GLU A 297 -4.45 -7.70 14.11
N ASN A 298 -3.72 -8.64 13.54
CA ASN A 298 -2.73 -8.37 12.48
C ASN A 298 -3.26 -8.50 11.05
N SER A 299 -4.59 -8.59 10.86
CA SER A 299 -5.17 -8.86 9.54
C SER A 299 -6.43 -8.04 9.25
N MET A 300 -7.57 -8.38 9.83
CA MET A 300 -8.85 -7.75 9.53
C MET A 300 -9.13 -6.54 10.43
N LEU A 301 -8.68 -6.57 11.69
CA LEU A 301 -8.92 -5.48 12.64
C LEU A 301 -8.44 -4.11 12.13
N PRO A 302 -7.20 -3.94 11.63
CA PRO A 302 -6.76 -2.64 11.12
C PRO A 302 -7.59 -2.12 9.92
N LYS A 303 -8.17 -3.03 9.13
CA LYS A 303 -9.05 -2.66 8.00
C LYS A 303 -10.38 -2.11 8.49
N MET A 304 -10.95 -2.77 9.48
CA MET A 304 -12.21 -2.35 10.10
C MET A 304 -12.04 -1.02 10.84
N GLU A 305 -10.94 -0.86 11.58
CA GLU A 305 -10.61 0.40 12.26
C GLU A 305 -10.41 1.56 11.28
N ALA A 306 -9.68 1.32 10.17
CA ALA A 306 -9.50 2.31 9.12
C ALA A 306 -10.83 2.72 8.46
N ALA A 307 -11.71 1.76 8.18
CA ALA A 307 -13.03 2.01 7.62
C ALA A 307 -13.90 2.83 8.57
N VAL A 308 -13.98 2.44 9.85
CA VAL A 308 -14.74 3.15 10.88
C VAL A 308 -14.22 4.58 11.05
N SER A 309 -12.89 4.75 11.22
CA SER A 309 -12.30 6.08 11.38
C SER A 309 -12.58 7.00 10.20
N PHE A 310 -12.47 6.50 8.97
CA PHE A 310 -12.79 7.24 7.75
C PHE A 310 -14.26 7.69 7.69
N LEU A 311 -15.18 6.79 8.04
CA LEU A 311 -16.61 7.06 7.96
C LEU A 311 -17.09 8.05 9.02
N GLU A 312 -16.56 7.97 10.24
CA GLU A 312 -16.93 8.90 11.34
C GLU A 312 -16.50 10.36 11.07
N LYS A 313 -15.57 10.59 10.15
CA LYS A 313 -15.02 11.91 9.82
C LYS A 313 -15.73 12.63 8.67
N GLY A 314 -16.79 12.04 8.10
CA GLY A 314 -17.52 12.69 7.03
C GLY A 314 -18.86 12.02 6.72
N ILE A 315 -19.78 12.81 6.18
CA ILE A 315 -21.13 12.37 5.82
C ILE A 315 -21.16 11.92 4.35
N GLY A 316 -21.92 10.85 4.05
CA GLY A 316 -22.12 10.36 2.69
C GLY A 316 -20.94 9.59 2.12
N ARG A 317 -20.02 9.17 2.98
CA ARG A 317 -18.88 8.32 2.63
C ARG A 317 -19.26 6.85 2.71
N THR A 318 -18.56 6.02 1.95
CA THR A 318 -18.71 4.55 1.97
C THR A 318 -17.35 3.89 2.11
N ALA A 319 -17.25 2.86 2.94
CA ALA A 319 -16.08 1.99 2.95
C ALA A 319 -16.46 0.60 2.41
N VAL A 320 -15.58 0.02 1.57
CA VAL A 320 -15.80 -1.30 0.98
C VAL A 320 -14.57 -2.17 1.23
N ILE A 321 -14.78 -3.36 1.80
CA ILE A 321 -13.74 -4.37 1.95
C ILE A 321 -14.11 -5.56 1.08
N THR A 322 -13.27 -5.88 0.09
CA THR A 322 -13.55 -6.97 -0.86
C THR A 322 -12.27 -7.53 -1.49
N SER A 323 -12.44 -8.52 -2.37
CA SER A 323 -11.34 -9.09 -3.14
C SER A 323 -10.96 -8.18 -4.32
N ILE A 324 -9.72 -8.34 -4.82
CA ILE A 324 -9.27 -7.60 -6.00
C ILE A 324 -10.09 -7.93 -7.26
N ASP A 325 -10.59 -9.18 -7.35
CA ASP A 325 -11.41 -9.63 -8.47
C ASP A 325 -12.81 -9.01 -8.46
N SER A 326 -13.28 -8.63 -7.28
CA SER A 326 -14.59 -8.05 -7.05
C SER A 326 -14.57 -6.51 -6.91
N ALA A 327 -13.44 -5.87 -7.20
CA ALA A 327 -13.27 -4.42 -6.98
C ALA A 327 -14.36 -3.57 -7.66
N LEU A 328 -14.64 -3.80 -8.94
CA LEU A 328 -15.69 -3.06 -9.67
C LEU A 328 -17.09 -3.38 -9.14
N ALA A 329 -17.38 -4.65 -8.84
CA ALA A 329 -18.66 -5.05 -8.28
C ALA A 329 -18.87 -4.45 -6.88
N GLY A 330 -17.79 -4.42 -6.06
CA GLY A 330 -17.78 -3.76 -4.75
C GLY A 330 -18.00 -2.26 -4.85
N PHE A 331 -17.33 -1.60 -5.82
CA PHE A 331 -17.58 -0.18 -6.11
C PHE A 331 -19.05 0.11 -6.47
N GLN A 332 -19.69 -0.81 -7.18
CA GLN A 332 -21.10 -0.71 -7.57
C GLN A 332 -22.07 -1.12 -6.45
N GLY A 333 -21.59 -1.48 -5.27
CA GLY A 333 -22.41 -1.92 -4.15
C GLY A 333 -23.02 -3.31 -4.33
N LYS A 334 -22.47 -4.16 -5.20
CA LYS A 334 -23.03 -5.49 -5.54
C LYS A 334 -22.42 -6.63 -4.76
N THR A 335 -21.26 -6.45 -4.18
CA THR A 335 -20.52 -7.46 -3.40
C THR A 335 -19.52 -6.82 -2.45
N GLY A 336 -18.90 -7.63 -1.61
CA GLY A 336 -18.00 -7.18 -0.57
C GLY A 336 -18.74 -6.80 0.71
N THR A 337 -17.99 -6.41 1.73
CA THR A 337 -18.56 -5.81 2.95
C THR A 337 -18.60 -4.30 2.78
N ILE A 338 -19.79 -3.77 2.71
CA ILE A 338 -20.08 -2.33 2.59
C ILE A 338 -20.38 -1.80 3.98
N ILE A 339 -19.72 -0.72 4.37
CA ILE A 339 -19.86 -0.07 5.69
C ILE A 339 -20.28 1.38 5.46
N GLU A 340 -21.38 1.81 6.11
CA GLU A 340 -21.98 3.15 5.97
C GLU A 340 -22.36 3.74 7.32
#